data_a23de9569271760285277e606a0f2b63
#
_entry.id   a23de9569271760285277e606a0f2b63
#
_cell.length_a   1.000
_cell.length_b   1.000
_cell.length_c   1.000
_cell.angle_alpha   90.00
_cell.angle_beta   90.00
_cell.angle_gamma   90.00
#
_symmetry.space_group_name_H-M   'P 1'
#
loop_
_entity.id
_entity.type
_entity.pdbx_description
1 polymer ?
#
loop_
_entity_poly.entity_id
_entity_poly.type
_entity_poly.pdbx_seq_one_letter_code
_entity_poly.pdbx_strand_id
1 'polypeptide(L)'
;MTRNPKLLSVNCTSCGAGLDVLGGGRVVVQICPYCGTELDAQDNYRILRQFNDMKRPQTPFSIGMTGTLFGVEFTIIGLIENSERWGGRLYTWVDHQLFSPTHGNAWLTLDAGHLTFTRRYRGPGWMSERWVETAETPPTVNTEHGRFRYYETTTSSITYVEGEFTWRPKVGEKTTTISAMSDTAMLGFSTTGSERETYRSVYVLKEEAEAAFGTALDLRSYRVHPLQPFIAGPNYHFIRNAALVFTVICLLMAMFFHTRTGQVVLRDFLIDRKQLPVEITMPLEADNQLTRISLSGDVRNSWAYLDLGLLDPEGEPVFEAGRTIEYYTGRDSDGSWSEGSQFASVTFRPEHTGDYTLVVDVPDQGLWNHVTADRVPNRPFYKLKVNVRSGLPSGLWAFALAGVFGLLFLFQFARKHLHQRARWSGTDWVDED
;
A
#
# COMPACT_ATOMS: atom_id res chain seq x y z
N MET A 1 -36.43 -12.11 40.17
CA MET A 1 -36.44 -13.60 40.28
C MET A 1 -35.47 -14.16 39.27
N THR A 2 -34.68 -15.14 39.58
CA THR A 2 -33.76 -15.78 38.60
C THR A 2 -34.54 -16.82 37.81
N ARG A 3 -34.36 -16.85 36.49
CA ARG A 3 -34.91 -17.84 35.57
C ARG A 3 -34.63 -19.27 36.05
N ASN A 4 -35.56 -20.17 35.83
CA ASN A 4 -35.36 -21.61 36.15
C ASN A 4 -34.26 -22.18 35.23
N PRO A 5 -33.11 -22.63 35.74
CA PRO A 5 -32.00 -23.12 34.93
C PRO A 5 -32.23 -24.44 34.23
N LYS A 6 -33.37 -25.12 34.50
CA LYS A 6 -33.78 -26.38 33.86
C LYS A 6 -34.71 -26.17 32.65
N LEU A 7 -35.09 -24.92 32.35
CA LEU A 7 -36.01 -24.65 31.26
C LEU A 7 -35.21 -24.59 29.95
N LEU A 8 -35.50 -25.50 29.02
CA LEU A 8 -34.83 -25.61 27.72
C LEU A 8 -35.65 -24.94 26.59
N SER A 9 -36.97 -24.87 26.74
CA SER A 9 -37.85 -24.23 25.77
C SER A 9 -39.12 -23.68 26.43
N VAL A 10 -39.72 -22.68 25.80
CA VAL A 10 -40.99 -22.07 26.19
C VAL A 10 -41.83 -21.79 24.96
N ASN A 11 -43.15 -21.70 25.12
CA ASN A 11 -44.00 -21.21 24.05
C ASN A 11 -44.22 -19.73 24.14
N CYS A 12 -44.15 -19.02 23.03
CA CYS A 12 -44.50 -17.62 22.97
C CYS A 12 -45.94 -17.42 23.43
N THR A 13 -46.16 -16.65 24.46
CA THR A 13 -47.52 -16.42 25.04
C THR A 13 -48.43 -15.63 24.11
N SER A 14 -47.88 -15.01 23.03
CA SER A 14 -48.63 -14.26 22.01
C SER A 14 -49.03 -15.16 20.81
N CYS A 15 -48.09 -15.87 20.19
CA CYS A 15 -48.34 -16.61 18.94
C CYS A 15 -48.22 -18.13 19.08
N GLY A 16 -47.83 -18.66 20.24
CA GLY A 16 -47.68 -20.09 20.51
C GLY A 16 -46.43 -20.75 19.95
N ALA A 17 -45.55 -20.00 19.24
CA ALA A 17 -44.31 -20.55 18.67
C ALA A 17 -43.36 -21.03 19.78
N GLY A 18 -42.69 -22.16 19.56
CA GLY A 18 -41.65 -22.68 20.45
C GLY A 18 -40.40 -21.80 20.40
N LEU A 19 -39.87 -21.43 21.56
CA LEU A 19 -38.70 -20.60 21.72
C LEU A 19 -37.67 -21.37 22.57
N ASP A 20 -36.43 -21.45 22.07
CA ASP A 20 -35.35 -22.05 22.83
C ASP A 20 -34.86 -21.09 23.94
N VAL A 21 -34.42 -21.69 25.02
CA VAL A 21 -33.88 -20.98 26.19
C VAL A 21 -32.40 -21.24 26.29
N LEU A 22 -31.59 -20.27 25.79
CA LEU A 22 -30.17 -20.44 25.51
C LEU A 22 -29.26 -19.64 26.45
N GLY A 23 -29.68 -18.44 26.91
CA GLY A 23 -28.86 -17.40 27.51
C GLY A 23 -28.75 -17.41 29.02
N GLY A 24 -28.90 -18.52 29.72
CA GLY A 24 -28.68 -18.63 31.16
C GLY A 24 -29.57 -17.72 32.04
N GLY A 25 -29.31 -17.70 33.36
CA GLY A 25 -30.19 -17.08 34.37
C GLY A 25 -30.20 -15.53 34.39
N ARG A 26 -29.42 -14.84 33.60
CA ARG A 26 -29.32 -13.35 33.53
C ARG A 26 -30.18 -12.74 32.41
N VAL A 27 -30.83 -13.55 31.61
CA VAL A 27 -31.74 -13.06 30.56
C VAL A 27 -32.94 -12.34 31.21
N VAL A 28 -33.23 -11.13 30.73
CA VAL A 28 -34.32 -10.29 31.21
C VAL A 28 -35.52 -10.37 30.28
N VAL A 29 -35.27 -10.38 28.97
CA VAL A 29 -36.31 -10.42 27.95
C VAL A 29 -35.96 -11.44 26.88
N GLN A 30 -37.04 -12.00 26.27
CA GLN A 30 -36.96 -12.81 25.05
C GLN A 30 -37.89 -12.19 24.00
N ILE A 31 -37.37 -11.90 22.81
CA ILE A 31 -38.13 -11.34 21.70
C ILE A 31 -38.41 -12.47 20.72
N CYS A 32 -39.65 -12.73 20.45
CA CYS A 32 -40.09 -13.82 19.57
C CYS A 32 -39.71 -13.48 18.12
N PRO A 33 -38.91 -14.34 17.44
CA PRO A 33 -38.53 -14.10 16.05
C PRO A 33 -39.68 -14.25 15.05
N TYR A 34 -40.81 -14.84 15.48
CA TYR A 34 -41.95 -15.07 14.61
C TYR A 34 -42.98 -13.94 14.62
N CYS A 35 -43.24 -13.36 15.79
CA CYS A 35 -44.28 -12.33 15.92
C CYS A 35 -43.79 -11.01 16.51
N GLY A 36 -42.51 -10.88 16.81
CA GLY A 36 -41.91 -9.65 17.36
C GLY A 36 -42.35 -9.32 18.80
N THR A 37 -43.04 -10.23 19.52
CA THR A 37 -43.48 -9.97 20.89
C THR A 37 -42.32 -10.06 21.87
N GLU A 38 -42.12 -9.00 22.67
CA GLU A 38 -41.18 -8.96 23.79
C GLU A 38 -41.83 -9.61 25.02
N LEU A 39 -41.15 -10.62 25.54
CA LEU A 39 -41.62 -11.46 26.68
C LEU A 39 -40.70 -11.23 27.88
N ASP A 40 -41.27 -11.11 29.08
CA ASP A 40 -40.51 -10.99 30.33
C ASP A 40 -39.96 -12.35 30.75
N ALA A 41 -38.67 -12.60 30.49
CA ALA A 41 -38.04 -13.89 30.81
C ALA A 41 -37.94 -14.18 32.33
N GLN A 42 -38.19 -13.17 33.18
CA GLN A 42 -38.13 -13.28 34.64
C GLN A 42 -39.52 -13.42 35.29
N ASP A 43 -40.61 -13.12 34.55
CA ASP A 43 -41.97 -13.18 35.04
C ASP A 43 -42.88 -13.99 34.08
N ASN A 44 -42.69 -15.31 34.06
CA ASN A 44 -43.49 -16.28 33.33
C ASN A 44 -43.75 -15.96 31.85
N TYR A 45 -42.78 -15.29 31.19
CA TYR A 45 -42.89 -14.88 29.79
C TYR A 45 -44.14 -14.06 29.49
N ARG A 46 -44.51 -13.19 30.43
CA ARG A 46 -45.55 -12.21 30.27
C ARG A 46 -45.24 -11.28 29.11
N ILE A 47 -46.27 -10.96 28.30
CA ILE A 47 -46.12 -9.99 27.20
C ILE A 47 -45.84 -8.59 27.77
N LEU A 48 -44.79 -7.98 27.28
CA LEU A 48 -44.42 -6.60 27.61
C LEU A 48 -44.86 -5.65 26.51
N ARG A 49 -44.53 -5.94 25.27
CA ARG A 49 -44.93 -5.18 24.08
C ARG A 49 -44.75 -6.06 22.84
N GLN A 50 -45.21 -5.55 21.71
CA GLN A 50 -44.99 -6.15 20.41
C GLN A 50 -44.35 -5.16 19.45
N PHE A 51 -43.30 -5.59 18.76
CA PHE A 51 -42.69 -4.85 17.67
C PHE A 51 -43.39 -5.24 16.37
N ASN A 52 -43.99 -4.29 15.69
CA ASN A 52 -44.64 -4.49 14.40
C ASN A 52 -43.72 -4.05 13.27
N ASP A 53 -43.89 -4.64 12.10
CA ASP A 53 -43.22 -4.23 10.83
C ASP A 53 -41.70 -4.28 10.82
N MET A 54 -41.06 -5.09 11.69
CA MET A 54 -39.63 -5.31 11.66
C MET A 54 -39.29 -6.32 10.56
N LYS A 55 -38.40 -5.91 9.64
CA LYS A 55 -37.85 -6.79 8.61
C LYS A 55 -36.56 -7.43 9.11
N ARG A 56 -36.52 -8.76 9.18
CA ARG A 56 -35.34 -9.50 9.60
C ARG A 56 -34.17 -9.22 8.65
N PRO A 57 -32.99 -8.79 9.15
CA PRO A 57 -31.81 -8.56 8.33
C PRO A 57 -31.27 -9.89 7.77
N GLN A 58 -30.57 -9.78 6.64
CA GLN A 58 -29.88 -10.93 6.05
C GLN A 58 -28.57 -11.19 6.78
N THR A 59 -28.43 -12.37 7.33
CA THR A 59 -27.22 -12.86 8.00
C THR A 59 -27.10 -14.36 7.82
N PRO A 60 -25.89 -14.91 7.68
CA PRO A 60 -25.68 -16.36 7.62
C PRO A 60 -25.80 -17.03 8.98
N PHE A 61 -25.92 -16.26 10.06
CA PHE A 61 -26.00 -16.77 11.42
C PHE A 61 -27.45 -16.84 11.91
N SER A 62 -27.72 -17.85 12.70
CA SER A 62 -29.06 -18.10 13.32
C SER A 62 -28.93 -18.28 14.82
N ILE A 63 -29.96 -17.89 15.54
CA ILE A 63 -30.07 -18.16 16.98
C ILE A 63 -29.98 -19.67 17.22
N GLY A 64 -29.24 -20.07 18.24
CA GLY A 64 -28.95 -21.47 18.58
C GLY A 64 -27.67 -22.02 17.94
N MET A 65 -27.11 -21.37 16.93
CA MET A 65 -25.81 -21.80 16.39
C MET A 65 -24.71 -21.67 17.45
N THR A 66 -23.87 -22.72 17.54
CA THR A 66 -22.72 -22.76 18.46
C THR A 66 -21.42 -22.70 17.68
N GLY A 67 -20.42 -22.04 18.24
CA GLY A 67 -19.11 -21.93 17.63
C GLY A 67 -18.02 -21.62 18.65
N THR A 68 -16.80 -22.08 18.35
CA THR A 68 -15.63 -21.83 19.21
C THR A 68 -14.82 -20.67 18.66
N LEU A 69 -14.88 -19.52 19.33
CA LEU A 69 -14.09 -18.33 19.01
C LEU A 69 -13.06 -18.05 20.10
N PHE A 70 -11.81 -17.87 19.71
CA PHE A 70 -10.68 -17.61 20.65
C PHE A 70 -10.59 -18.65 21.79
N GLY A 71 -10.87 -19.93 21.47
CA GLY A 71 -10.80 -21.05 22.43
C GLY A 71 -11.98 -21.13 23.40
N VAL A 72 -13.05 -20.35 23.20
CA VAL A 72 -14.26 -20.34 24.02
C VAL A 72 -15.47 -20.70 23.16
N GLU A 73 -16.26 -21.64 23.65
CA GLU A 73 -17.52 -21.98 23.03
C GLU A 73 -18.59 -20.94 23.34
N PHE A 74 -19.26 -20.46 22.32
CA PHE A 74 -20.36 -19.50 22.38
C PHE A 74 -21.59 -20.04 21.63
N THR A 75 -22.77 -19.70 22.15
CA THR A 75 -24.05 -19.88 21.48
C THR A 75 -24.61 -18.51 21.08
N ILE A 76 -25.12 -18.38 19.86
CA ILE A 76 -25.85 -17.20 19.42
C ILE A 76 -27.23 -17.21 20.09
N ILE A 77 -27.52 -16.22 20.91
CA ILE A 77 -28.76 -16.15 21.70
C ILE A 77 -29.68 -15.01 21.27
N GLY A 78 -29.16 -14.02 20.54
CA GLY A 78 -29.93 -12.90 20.07
C GLY A 78 -29.29 -12.21 18.88
N LEU A 79 -30.04 -11.32 18.24
CA LEU A 79 -29.66 -10.59 17.06
C LEU A 79 -30.23 -9.15 17.13
N ILE A 80 -29.41 -8.17 16.84
CA ILE A 80 -29.77 -6.76 16.71
C ILE A 80 -29.26 -6.23 15.39
N GLU A 81 -30.11 -5.55 14.62
CA GLU A 81 -29.64 -4.70 13.52
C GLU A 81 -29.58 -3.26 14.01
N ASN A 82 -28.46 -2.65 13.76
CA ASN A 82 -28.23 -1.23 13.98
C ASN A 82 -28.11 -0.49 12.64
N SER A 83 -28.51 0.78 12.65
CA SER A 83 -28.33 1.65 11.50
C SER A 83 -27.81 3.02 11.90
N GLU A 84 -27.02 3.59 10.99
CA GLU A 84 -26.52 4.96 11.07
C GLU A 84 -26.75 5.69 9.76
N ARG A 85 -27.01 7.02 9.84
CA ARG A 85 -27.02 7.91 8.67
C ARG A 85 -25.81 8.80 8.71
N TRP A 86 -24.93 8.63 7.72
CA TRP A 86 -23.75 9.48 7.55
C TRP A 86 -23.59 9.92 6.09
N GLY A 87 -23.33 11.21 5.87
CA GLY A 87 -23.19 11.76 4.52
C GLY A 87 -24.40 11.52 3.60
N GLY A 88 -25.62 11.44 4.16
CA GLY A 88 -26.87 11.16 3.43
C GLY A 88 -27.09 9.68 3.06
N ARG A 89 -26.17 8.78 3.42
CA ARG A 89 -26.28 7.33 3.20
C ARG A 89 -26.68 6.64 4.49
N LEU A 90 -27.42 5.53 4.34
CA LEU A 90 -27.77 4.62 5.42
C LEU A 90 -26.76 3.48 5.44
N TYR A 91 -26.14 3.25 6.58
CA TYR A 91 -25.28 2.12 6.89
C TYR A 91 -25.99 1.23 7.89
N THR A 92 -25.88 -0.07 7.71
CA THR A 92 -26.50 -1.06 8.60
C THR A 92 -25.49 -2.16 8.89
N TRP A 93 -25.52 -2.67 10.12
CA TRP A 93 -24.76 -3.83 10.54
C TRP A 93 -25.58 -4.70 11.49
N VAL A 94 -25.19 -5.96 11.62
CA VAL A 94 -25.91 -6.94 12.43
C VAL A 94 -25.01 -7.43 13.55
N ASP A 95 -25.44 -7.24 14.78
CA ASP A 95 -24.79 -7.73 15.98
C ASP A 95 -25.47 -9.00 16.48
N HIS A 96 -24.73 -10.12 16.47
CA HIS A 96 -25.17 -11.39 17.01
C HIS A 96 -24.70 -11.49 18.45
N GLN A 97 -25.63 -11.54 19.39
CA GLN A 97 -25.30 -11.71 20.81
C GLN A 97 -24.87 -13.15 21.06
N LEU A 98 -23.66 -13.30 21.56
CA LEU A 98 -23.05 -14.55 21.93
C LEU A 98 -23.13 -14.75 23.45
N PHE A 99 -23.39 -15.97 23.87
CA PHE A 99 -23.36 -16.36 25.28
C PHE A 99 -22.46 -17.58 25.49
N SER A 100 -21.63 -17.52 26.52
CA SER A 100 -20.86 -18.64 27.03
C SER A 100 -21.13 -18.80 28.53
N PRO A 101 -21.44 -20.01 29.02
CA PRO A 101 -21.63 -20.22 30.44
C PRO A 101 -20.42 -19.85 31.30
N THR A 102 -19.24 -19.93 30.75
CA THR A 102 -17.97 -19.69 31.45
C THR A 102 -17.46 -18.26 31.29
N HIS A 103 -17.73 -17.62 30.14
CA HIS A 103 -17.14 -16.32 29.79
C HIS A 103 -18.19 -15.20 29.64
N GLY A 104 -19.48 -15.50 29.79
CA GLY A 104 -20.58 -14.53 29.69
C GLY A 104 -20.85 -14.09 28.26
N ASN A 105 -21.25 -12.82 28.08
CA ASN A 105 -21.70 -12.29 26.80
C ASN A 105 -20.58 -11.67 25.97
N ALA A 106 -20.70 -11.82 24.65
CA ALA A 106 -19.88 -11.19 23.64
C ALA A 106 -20.77 -10.84 22.42
N TRP A 107 -20.20 -10.23 21.41
CA TRP A 107 -20.86 -9.91 20.15
C TRP A 107 -20.05 -10.40 18.97
N LEU A 108 -20.73 -10.94 17.96
CA LEU A 108 -20.18 -11.16 16.63
C LEU A 108 -20.90 -10.20 15.67
N THR A 109 -20.21 -9.17 15.24
CA THR A 109 -20.76 -8.14 14.35
C THR A 109 -20.47 -8.51 12.91
N LEU A 110 -21.48 -8.46 12.06
CA LEU A 110 -21.39 -8.54 10.60
C LEU A 110 -21.64 -7.14 10.02
N ASP A 111 -20.60 -6.53 9.47
CA ASP A 111 -20.65 -5.24 8.81
C ASP A 111 -20.00 -5.32 7.43
N ALA A 112 -20.73 -4.96 6.36
CA ALA A 112 -20.25 -4.93 4.98
C ALA A 112 -19.48 -6.19 4.52
N GLY A 113 -19.87 -7.36 5.05
CA GLY A 113 -19.23 -8.66 4.79
C GLY A 113 -17.98 -8.93 5.62
N HIS A 114 -17.66 -8.09 6.58
CA HIS A 114 -16.58 -8.28 7.56
C HIS A 114 -17.14 -8.75 8.90
N LEU A 115 -16.33 -9.50 9.64
CA LEU A 115 -16.70 -9.99 10.96
C LEU A 115 -15.76 -9.42 12.02
N THR A 116 -16.36 -8.95 13.14
CA THR A 116 -15.62 -8.54 14.32
C THR A 116 -16.18 -9.20 15.57
N PHE A 117 -15.30 -9.58 16.48
CA PHE A 117 -15.64 -10.12 17.78
C PHE A 117 -15.43 -9.05 18.83
N THR A 118 -16.49 -8.73 19.59
CA THR A 118 -16.53 -7.64 20.55
C THR A 118 -16.86 -8.14 21.95
N ARG A 119 -16.06 -7.71 22.91
CA ARG A 119 -16.32 -7.98 24.34
C ARG A 119 -16.25 -6.70 25.15
N ARG A 120 -16.96 -6.70 26.29
CA ARG A 120 -16.88 -5.61 27.26
C ARG A 120 -15.45 -5.49 27.76
N TYR A 121 -14.88 -4.29 27.67
CA TYR A 121 -13.58 -3.93 28.20
C TYR A 121 -13.74 -3.29 29.58
N ARG A 122 -12.95 -3.74 30.57
CA ARG A 122 -13.02 -3.27 31.94
C ARG A 122 -11.76 -2.55 32.41
N GLY A 123 -10.84 -2.31 31.48
CA GLY A 123 -9.60 -1.59 31.75
C GLY A 123 -9.82 -0.08 31.88
N PRO A 124 -8.80 0.65 32.30
CA PRO A 124 -8.86 2.10 32.43
C PRO A 124 -8.95 2.80 31.07
N GLY A 125 -9.46 4.02 31.10
CA GLY A 125 -9.55 4.90 29.94
C GLY A 125 -10.99 5.14 29.52
N TRP A 126 -11.28 6.37 29.17
CA TRP A 126 -12.54 6.82 28.59
C TRP A 126 -12.24 7.96 27.63
N MET A 127 -12.85 7.93 26.45
CA MET A 127 -12.82 9.03 25.49
C MET A 127 -14.23 9.61 25.39
N SER A 128 -14.38 10.91 25.58
CA SER A 128 -15.68 11.60 25.53
C SER A 128 -15.81 12.43 24.26
N GLU A 129 -17.03 12.65 23.78
CA GLU A 129 -17.31 13.55 22.65
C GLU A 129 -16.66 14.93 22.86
N ARG A 130 -16.82 15.51 24.06
CA ARG A 130 -16.20 16.79 24.37
C ARG A 130 -14.69 16.79 24.23
N TRP A 131 -14.01 15.71 24.58
CA TRP A 131 -12.57 15.62 24.40
C TRP A 131 -12.22 15.58 22.91
N VAL A 132 -12.96 14.82 22.10
CA VAL A 132 -12.77 14.77 20.65
C VAL A 132 -13.00 16.14 20.01
N GLU A 133 -14.09 16.83 20.36
CA GLU A 133 -14.46 18.15 19.82
C GLU A 133 -13.48 19.27 20.17
N THR A 134 -12.79 19.18 21.30
CA THR A 134 -11.86 20.21 21.78
C THR A 134 -10.40 19.90 21.57
N ALA A 135 -10.07 18.77 21.01
CA ALA A 135 -8.69 18.35 20.80
C ALA A 135 -8.10 18.97 19.53
N GLU A 136 -6.89 19.48 19.61
CA GLU A 136 -6.12 19.98 18.46
C GLU A 136 -5.49 18.84 17.64
N THR A 137 -5.30 17.67 18.25
CA THR A 137 -4.75 16.46 17.61
C THR A 137 -5.61 15.25 17.99
N PRO A 138 -5.66 14.20 17.15
CA PRO A 138 -6.49 13.03 17.44
C PRO A 138 -6.23 12.47 18.83
N PRO A 139 -7.26 12.44 19.72
CA PRO A 139 -7.12 11.92 21.07
C PRO A 139 -6.59 10.49 21.10
N THR A 140 -5.83 10.15 22.12
CA THR A 140 -5.28 8.80 22.30
C THR A 140 -5.48 8.29 23.71
N VAL A 141 -5.81 6.99 23.81
CA VAL A 141 -5.91 6.28 25.08
C VAL A 141 -4.87 5.18 25.13
N ASN A 142 -4.10 5.11 26.21
CA ASN A 142 -3.13 4.06 26.45
C ASN A 142 -3.74 3.01 27.37
N THR A 143 -3.61 1.74 27.01
CA THR A 143 -4.10 0.60 27.77
C THR A 143 -3.02 -0.48 27.84
N GLU A 144 -3.26 -1.54 28.59
CA GLU A 144 -2.40 -2.75 28.58
C GLU A 144 -2.30 -3.43 27.21
N HIS A 145 -3.27 -3.17 26.32
CA HIS A 145 -3.31 -3.72 24.96
C HIS A 145 -2.67 -2.78 23.92
N GLY A 146 -2.03 -1.69 24.35
CA GLY A 146 -1.35 -0.72 23.50
C GLY A 146 -2.03 0.65 23.45
N ARG A 147 -1.59 1.46 22.49
CA ARG A 147 -2.08 2.81 22.26
C ARG A 147 -3.20 2.78 21.23
N PHE A 148 -4.33 3.38 21.56
CA PHE A 148 -5.50 3.56 20.70
C PHE A 148 -5.66 5.04 20.35
N ARG A 149 -5.69 5.34 19.06
CA ARG A 149 -5.91 6.69 18.52
C ARG A 149 -7.36 6.80 18.09
N TYR A 150 -7.97 7.94 18.30
CA TYR A 150 -9.31 8.27 17.81
C TYR A 150 -9.45 7.88 16.33
N TYR A 151 -10.61 7.33 15.99
CA TYR A 151 -10.95 6.90 14.64
C TYR A 151 -12.21 7.59 14.13
N GLU A 152 -13.34 7.43 14.82
CA GLU A 152 -14.63 8.01 14.42
C GLU A 152 -15.59 8.13 15.60
N THR A 153 -16.63 8.96 15.44
CA THR A 153 -17.78 9.02 16.32
C THR A 153 -19.04 8.68 15.55
N THR A 154 -19.72 7.61 15.96
CA THR A 154 -20.93 7.10 15.33
C THR A 154 -22.13 7.26 16.25
N THR A 155 -23.31 7.61 15.68
CA THR A 155 -24.58 7.57 16.41
C THR A 155 -25.54 6.64 15.69
N SER A 156 -25.69 5.45 16.24
CA SER A 156 -26.54 4.42 15.69
C SER A 156 -27.92 4.34 16.39
N SER A 157 -28.84 3.68 15.72
CA SER A 157 -30.15 3.34 16.28
C SER A 157 -30.51 1.89 15.96
N ILE A 158 -31.18 1.23 16.91
CA ILE A 158 -31.66 -0.13 16.73
C ILE A 158 -32.84 -0.14 15.76
N THR A 159 -32.77 -0.98 14.72
CA THR A 159 -33.83 -1.14 13.70
C THR A 159 -34.52 -2.52 13.76
N TYR A 160 -33.83 -3.53 14.27
CA TYR A 160 -34.37 -4.88 14.42
C TYR A 160 -33.83 -5.56 15.68
N VAL A 161 -34.66 -6.41 16.32
CA VAL A 161 -34.26 -7.20 17.49
C VAL A 161 -34.97 -8.57 17.46
N GLU A 162 -34.27 -9.65 17.81
CA GLU A 162 -34.85 -11.00 18.08
C GLU A 162 -33.96 -11.77 19.06
N GLY A 163 -34.58 -12.70 19.83
CA GLY A 163 -33.85 -13.59 20.73
C GLY A 163 -33.77 -13.08 22.17
N GLU A 164 -32.77 -13.52 22.90
CA GLU A 164 -32.60 -13.32 24.34
C GLU A 164 -31.61 -12.23 24.69
N PHE A 165 -32.00 -11.34 25.64
CA PHE A 165 -31.15 -10.22 26.07
C PHE A 165 -31.11 -10.10 27.59
N THR A 166 -29.96 -9.61 28.10
CA THR A 166 -29.76 -9.29 29.52
C THR A 166 -30.21 -7.86 29.89
N TRP A 167 -30.77 -7.13 28.94
CA TRP A 167 -31.40 -5.79 29.08
C TRP A 167 -32.63 -5.74 28.17
N ARG A 168 -33.35 -4.63 28.15
CA ARG A 168 -34.51 -4.41 27.30
C ARG A 168 -34.16 -3.53 26.11
N PRO A 169 -33.77 -4.08 24.93
CA PRO A 169 -33.47 -3.30 23.76
C PRO A 169 -34.72 -2.55 23.26
N LYS A 170 -34.58 -1.29 22.86
CA LYS A 170 -35.68 -0.48 22.33
C LYS A 170 -35.39 -0.12 20.88
N VAL A 171 -36.27 -0.51 19.95
CA VAL A 171 -36.20 -0.07 18.57
C VAL A 171 -36.25 1.46 18.52
N GLY A 172 -35.33 2.07 17.76
CA GLY A 172 -35.13 3.51 17.71
C GLY A 172 -34.25 4.10 18.84
N GLU A 173 -33.80 3.26 19.82
CA GLU A 173 -32.84 3.71 20.83
C GLU A 173 -31.52 4.10 20.19
N LYS A 174 -31.01 5.26 20.58
CA LYS A 174 -29.78 5.82 20.04
C LYS A 174 -28.62 5.56 20.97
N THR A 175 -27.50 5.12 20.38
CA THR A 175 -26.22 4.93 21.05
C THR A 175 -25.17 5.72 20.32
N THR A 176 -24.46 6.61 21.01
CA THR A 176 -23.26 7.28 20.48
C THR A 176 -22.03 6.49 20.91
N THR A 177 -21.21 6.11 19.96
CA THR A 177 -19.97 5.38 20.19
C THR A 177 -18.79 6.14 19.62
N ILE A 178 -17.81 6.40 20.46
CA ILE A 178 -16.51 6.93 20.05
C ILE A 178 -15.57 5.76 19.88
N SER A 179 -15.04 5.60 18.69
CA SER A 179 -14.13 4.52 18.33
C SER A 179 -12.67 5.00 18.34
N ALA A 180 -11.78 4.25 18.98
CA ALA A 180 -10.34 4.47 18.92
C ALA A 180 -9.65 3.19 18.49
N MET A 181 -8.74 3.30 17.51
CA MET A 181 -8.14 2.17 16.82
C MET A 181 -6.65 2.02 17.14
N SER A 182 -6.22 0.77 17.29
CA SER A 182 -4.83 0.33 17.29
C SER A 182 -4.54 -0.53 16.04
N ASP A 183 -3.36 -1.11 15.94
CA ASP A 183 -3.02 -1.99 14.82
C ASP A 183 -3.91 -3.24 14.72
N THR A 184 -4.39 -3.77 15.85
CA THR A 184 -5.09 -5.06 15.89
C THR A 184 -6.45 -5.03 16.57
N ALA A 185 -6.84 -3.92 17.18
CA ALA A 185 -8.07 -3.82 17.95
C ALA A 185 -8.65 -2.41 17.90
N MET A 186 -9.93 -2.31 18.25
CA MET A 186 -10.66 -1.05 18.42
C MET A 186 -11.28 -1.02 19.81
N LEU A 187 -11.22 0.13 20.46
CA LEU A 187 -12.00 0.44 21.66
C LEU A 187 -13.19 1.28 21.25
N GLY A 188 -14.38 0.86 21.66
CA GLY A 188 -15.61 1.64 21.53
C GLY A 188 -16.04 2.16 22.90
N PHE A 189 -16.19 3.46 23.03
CA PHE A 189 -16.71 4.15 24.23
C PHE A 189 -18.15 4.55 23.95
N SER A 190 -19.08 3.69 24.35
CA SER A 190 -20.51 3.83 24.01
C SER A 190 -21.29 4.52 25.13
N THR A 191 -22.17 5.42 24.74
CA THR A 191 -23.11 6.11 25.61
C THR A 191 -24.53 5.92 25.10
N THR A 192 -25.39 5.30 25.93
CA THR A 192 -26.82 5.11 25.67
C THR A 192 -27.61 5.73 26.84
N GLY A 193 -28.25 6.88 26.61
CA GLY A 193 -28.85 7.63 27.68
C GLY A 193 -27.85 8.04 28.77
N SER A 194 -27.96 7.48 29.97
CA SER A 194 -27.01 7.69 31.07
C SER A 194 -26.00 6.56 31.24
N GLU A 195 -26.14 5.46 30.50
CA GLU A 195 -25.27 4.32 30.61
C GLU A 195 -24.00 4.51 29.75
N ARG A 196 -22.88 4.11 30.33
CA ARG A 196 -21.57 4.17 29.67
C ARG A 196 -20.92 2.81 29.71
N GLU A 197 -20.48 2.34 28.53
CA GLU A 197 -19.81 1.06 28.39
C GLU A 197 -18.61 1.18 27.49
N THR A 198 -17.58 0.40 27.78
CA THR A 198 -16.40 0.31 26.93
C THR A 198 -16.31 -1.10 26.39
N TYR A 199 -16.10 -1.20 25.07
CA TYR A 199 -15.97 -2.46 24.34
C TYR A 199 -14.61 -2.53 23.64
N ARG A 200 -14.12 -3.76 23.50
CA ARG A 200 -12.94 -4.03 22.69
C ARG A 200 -13.32 -5.00 21.59
N SER A 201 -13.07 -4.58 20.34
CA SER A 201 -13.36 -5.34 19.13
C SER A 201 -12.06 -5.79 18.46
N VAL A 202 -12.06 -7.01 17.93
CA VAL A 202 -10.99 -7.58 17.11
C VAL A 202 -11.57 -8.16 15.85
N TYR A 203 -10.79 -8.18 14.77
CA TYR A 203 -11.22 -8.76 13.51
C TYR A 203 -11.26 -10.30 13.60
N VAL A 204 -12.26 -10.90 12.95
CA VAL A 204 -12.37 -12.35 12.77
C VAL A 204 -12.25 -12.64 11.29
N LEU A 205 -11.31 -13.49 10.92
CA LEU A 205 -11.19 -13.94 9.53
C LEU A 205 -12.39 -14.80 9.14
N LYS A 206 -12.81 -14.70 7.89
CA LYS A 206 -13.93 -15.52 7.37
C LYS A 206 -13.67 -17.00 7.62
N GLU A 207 -12.47 -17.47 7.33
CA GLU A 207 -12.04 -18.86 7.50
C GLU A 207 -12.08 -19.31 8.97
N GLU A 208 -11.75 -18.40 9.90
CA GLU A 208 -11.85 -18.66 11.35
C GLU A 208 -13.30 -18.79 11.78
N ALA A 209 -14.20 -17.94 11.27
CA ALA A 209 -15.61 -18.01 11.56
C ALA A 209 -16.28 -19.27 10.93
N GLU A 210 -15.91 -19.62 9.69
CA GLU A 210 -16.36 -20.86 9.04
C GLU A 210 -15.95 -22.10 9.83
N ALA A 211 -14.70 -22.14 10.29
CA ALA A 211 -14.21 -23.24 11.13
C ALA A 211 -14.89 -23.28 12.49
N ALA A 212 -15.15 -22.11 13.10
CA ALA A 212 -15.78 -21.99 14.41
C ALA A 212 -17.23 -22.48 14.41
N PHE A 213 -18.02 -22.10 13.40
CA PHE A 213 -19.46 -22.42 13.33
C PHE A 213 -19.77 -23.64 12.44
N GLY A 214 -18.75 -24.23 11.79
CA GLY A 214 -18.92 -25.43 10.96
C GLY A 214 -19.79 -25.20 9.71
N THR A 215 -19.85 -23.96 9.20
CA THR A 215 -20.70 -23.59 8.07
C THR A 215 -19.95 -22.69 7.09
N ALA A 216 -20.16 -22.89 5.79
CA ALA A 216 -19.62 -22.00 4.78
C ALA A 216 -20.36 -20.65 4.80
N LEU A 217 -19.61 -19.56 4.79
CA LEU A 217 -20.15 -18.22 4.84
C LEU A 217 -20.00 -17.56 3.46
N ASP A 218 -21.12 -17.28 2.79
CA ASP A 218 -21.10 -16.47 1.55
C ASP A 218 -21.04 -14.97 1.92
N LEU A 219 -19.88 -14.55 2.41
CA LEU A 219 -19.61 -13.16 2.75
C LEU A 219 -18.83 -12.49 1.64
N ARG A 220 -19.40 -11.43 1.07
CA ARG A 220 -18.72 -10.55 0.12
C ARG A 220 -18.33 -9.27 0.83
N SER A 221 -17.06 -9.16 1.16
CA SER A 221 -16.53 -7.96 1.82
C SER A 221 -16.32 -6.83 0.81
N TYR A 222 -16.74 -5.63 1.19
CA TYR A 222 -16.52 -4.41 0.43
C TYR A 222 -15.53 -3.53 1.19
N ARG A 223 -14.50 -3.02 0.48
CA ARG A 223 -13.43 -2.18 1.03
C ARG A 223 -12.56 -2.91 2.05
N VAL A 224 -11.65 -2.19 2.65
CA VAL A 224 -10.81 -2.67 3.76
C VAL A 224 -11.46 -2.24 5.06
N HIS A 225 -11.77 -3.19 5.91
CA HIS A 225 -12.30 -2.89 7.24
C HIS A 225 -11.19 -2.29 8.14
N PRO A 226 -11.50 -1.32 9.03
CA PRO A 226 -10.51 -0.70 9.92
C PRO A 226 -9.66 -1.71 10.71
N LEU A 227 -10.24 -2.79 11.16
CA LEU A 227 -9.56 -3.85 11.91
C LEU A 227 -8.98 -4.96 11.05
N GLN A 228 -9.20 -4.96 9.73
CA GLN A 228 -8.75 -6.05 8.87
C GLN A 228 -7.22 -6.15 8.85
N PRO A 229 -6.62 -7.29 9.21
CA PRO A 229 -5.18 -7.46 9.17
C PRO A 229 -4.67 -7.51 7.73
N PHE A 230 -3.45 -7.04 7.52
CA PHE A 230 -2.77 -7.29 6.25
C PHE A 230 -2.38 -8.76 6.16
N ILE A 231 -3.04 -9.51 5.30
CA ILE A 231 -2.72 -10.91 5.05
C ILE A 231 -1.60 -10.96 4.02
N ALA A 232 -0.39 -11.20 4.51
CA ALA A 232 0.76 -11.49 3.67
C ALA A 232 0.60 -12.89 3.06
N GLY A 233 0.78 -13.03 1.74
CA GLY A 233 0.87 -14.36 1.12
C GLY A 233 2.04 -15.17 1.70
N PRO A 234 2.04 -16.50 1.55
CA PRO A 234 3.01 -17.40 2.23
C PRO A 234 4.48 -17.04 1.93
N ASN A 235 4.77 -16.50 0.76
CA ASN A 235 6.13 -16.13 0.34
C ASN A 235 6.42 -14.63 0.40
N TYR A 236 5.56 -13.83 1.03
CA TYR A 236 5.68 -12.37 1.03
C TYR A 236 7.04 -11.86 1.54
N HIS A 237 7.46 -12.34 2.71
CA HIS A 237 8.75 -11.93 3.32
C HIS A 237 9.94 -12.40 2.51
N PHE A 238 9.88 -13.62 1.98
CA PHE A 238 10.93 -14.17 1.13
C PHE A 238 11.08 -13.36 -0.16
N ILE A 239 9.97 -13.15 -0.90
CA ILE A 239 9.99 -12.40 -2.17
C ILE A 239 10.47 -10.97 -1.94
N ARG A 240 9.98 -10.28 -0.91
CA ARG A 240 10.40 -8.91 -0.59
C ARG A 240 11.89 -8.83 -0.30
N ASN A 241 12.42 -9.71 0.56
CA ASN A 241 13.82 -9.67 0.98
C ASN A 241 14.74 -10.13 -0.17
N ALA A 242 14.36 -11.15 -0.92
CA ALA A 242 15.10 -11.60 -2.11
C ALA A 242 15.15 -10.50 -3.18
N ALA A 243 14.04 -9.82 -3.45
CA ALA A 243 13.99 -8.71 -4.40
C ALA A 243 14.95 -7.58 -4.00
N LEU A 244 15.01 -7.21 -2.71
CA LEU A 244 15.96 -6.22 -2.21
C LEU A 244 17.41 -6.66 -2.42
N VAL A 245 17.74 -7.90 -2.04
CA VAL A 245 19.09 -8.46 -2.15
C VAL A 245 19.53 -8.49 -3.62
N PHE A 246 18.67 -8.99 -4.52
CA PHE A 246 18.99 -9.02 -5.95
C PHE A 246 19.10 -7.63 -6.57
N THR A 247 18.29 -6.65 -6.12
CA THR A 247 18.45 -5.25 -6.53
C THR A 247 19.86 -4.75 -6.20
N VAL A 248 20.32 -4.97 -4.98
CA VAL A 248 21.65 -4.54 -4.53
C VAL A 248 22.76 -5.24 -5.30
N ILE A 249 22.65 -6.57 -5.48
CA ILE A 249 23.62 -7.35 -6.27
C ILE A 249 23.71 -6.83 -7.70
N CYS A 250 22.56 -6.62 -8.36
CA CYS A 250 22.55 -6.12 -9.74
C CYS A 250 23.12 -4.71 -9.86
N LEU A 251 22.88 -3.82 -8.89
CA LEU A 251 23.49 -2.49 -8.86
C LEU A 251 25.01 -2.55 -8.68
N LEU A 252 25.49 -3.42 -7.79
CA LEU A 252 26.93 -3.64 -7.61
C LEU A 252 27.58 -4.22 -8.87
N MET A 253 26.92 -5.15 -9.55
CA MET A 253 27.38 -5.68 -10.85
C MET A 253 27.40 -4.59 -11.93
N ALA A 254 26.35 -3.78 -12.01
CA ALA A 254 26.31 -2.65 -12.95
C ALA A 254 27.44 -1.66 -12.71
N MET A 255 27.70 -1.33 -11.46
CA MET A 255 28.82 -0.47 -11.06
C MET A 255 30.16 -1.11 -11.40
N PHE A 256 30.35 -2.39 -11.12
CA PHE A 256 31.56 -3.15 -11.47
C PHE A 256 31.82 -3.11 -12.97
N PHE A 257 30.81 -3.41 -13.80
CA PHE A 257 30.96 -3.32 -15.25
C PHE A 257 31.24 -1.89 -15.74
N HIS A 258 30.63 -0.89 -15.10
CA HIS A 258 30.88 0.52 -15.45
C HIS A 258 32.34 0.95 -15.19
N THR A 259 33.00 0.38 -14.18
CA THR A 259 34.42 0.70 -13.87
C THR A 259 35.40 0.03 -14.82
N ARG A 260 34.97 -0.96 -15.60
CA ARG A 260 35.82 -1.64 -16.57
C ARG A 260 35.97 -0.79 -17.84
N THR A 261 37.19 -0.44 -18.19
CA THR A 261 37.50 0.52 -19.27
C THR A 261 37.86 -0.13 -20.60
N GLY A 262 37.82 -1.45 -20.71
CA GLY A 262 38.24 -2.20 -21.91
C GLY A 262 39.74 -2.08 -22.20
N GLN A 263 40.16 -2.66 -23.31
CA GLN A 263 41.53 -2.61 -23.81
C GLN A 263 41.72 -1.34 -24.68
N VAL A 264 42.87 -0.75 -24.59
CA VAL A 264 43.22 0.45 -25.41
C VAL A 264 43.74 -0.03 -26.76
N VAL A 265 43.00 0.30 -27.80
CA VAL A 265 43.39 0.04 -29.20
C VAL A 265 44.19 1.23 -29.75
N LEU A 266 43.72 2.41 -29.55
CA LEU A 266 44.38 3.65 -29.94
C LEU A 266 44.43 4.63 -28.78
N ARG A 267 45.60 5.17 -28.46
CA ARG A 267 45.77 6.10 -27.35
C ARG A 267 46.32 7.44 -27.85
N ASP A 268 45.62 8.52 -27.50
CA ASP A 268 46.05 9.90 -27.68
C ASP A 268 46.55 10.23 -29.09
N PHE A 269 45.94 9.63 -30.12
CA PHE A 269 46.25 9.92 -31.50
C PHE A 269 45.87 11.35 -31.83
N LEU A 270 46.88 12.19 -32.19
CA LEU A 270 46.66 13.59 -32.44
C LEU A 270 46.53 13.86 -33.94
N ILE A 271 45.47 14.52 -34.32
CA ILE A 271 45.18 15.00 -35.68
C ILE A 271 45.32 16.54 -35.67
N ASP A 272 46.25 17.06 -36.43
CA ASP A 272 46.30 18.51 -36.69
C ASP A 272 45.17 18.89 -37.64
N ARG A 273 44.53 20.03 -37.41
CA ARG A 273 43.42 20.55 -38.25
C ARG A 273 43.74 20.53 -39.73
N LYS A 274 45.04 20.68 -40.12
CA LYS A 274 45.47 20.70 -41.52
C LYS A 274 45.51 19.32 -42.16
N GLN A 275 45.44 18.25 -41.38
CA GLN A 275 45.47 16.87 -41.85
C GLN A 275 44.07 16.30 -42.16
N LEU A 276 43.03 17.06 -41.85
CA LEU A 276 41.65 16.66 -42.14
C LEU A 276 41.31 16.82 -43.62
N PRO A 277 40.51 15.90 -44.20
CA PRO A 277 40.06 14.61 -43.61
C PRO A 277 41.21 13.62 -43.43
N VAL A 278 41.08 12.70 -42.43
CA VAL A 278 42.10 11.70 -42.13
C VAL A 278 41.47 10.32 -41.98
N GLU A 279 42.20 9.31 -42.48
CA GLU A 279 41.88 7.90 -42.30
C GLU A 279 42.82 7.26 -41.28
N ILE A 280 42.25 6.52 -40.32
CA ILE A 280 43.01 5.86 -39.27
C ILE A 280 42.63 4.36 -39.26
N THR A 281 43.57 3.53 -39.62
CA THR A 281 43.38 2.10 -39.56
C THR A 281 43.71 1.54 -38.18
N MET A 282 42.86 0.67 -37.64
CA MET A 282 42.97 0.11 -36.30
C MET A 282 42.49 -1.34 -36.25
N PRO A 283 43.24 -2.27 -35.62
CA PRO A 283 42.78 -3.63 -35.46
C PRO A 283 41.68 -3.74 -34.38
N LEU A 284 40.55 -4.33 -34.71
CA LEU A 284 39.45 -4.60 -33.76
C LEU A 284 39.16 -6.09 -33.72
N GLU A 285 38.81 -6.57 -32.54
CA GLU A 285 38.39 -7.95 -32.33
C GLU A 285 36.88 -8.00 -32.16
N ALA A 286 36.23 -8.99 -32.82
CA ALA A 286 34.81 -9.24 -32.70
C ALA A 286 34.54 -10.17 -31.52
N ASP A 287 34.76 -9.67 -30.30
CA ASP A 287 34.57 -10.42 -29.05
C ASP A 287 33.17 -10.25 -28.44
N ASN A 288 32.20 -9.83 -29.24
CA ASN A 288 30.82 -9.53 -28.84
C ASN A 288 30.72 -8.41 -27.77
N GLN A 289 31.77 -7.60 -27.62
CA GLN A 289 31.84 -6.49 -26.69
C GLN A 289 31.81 -5.15 -27.44
N LEU A 290 31.55 -4.06 -26.66
CA LEU A 290 31.44 -2.74 -27.24
C LEU A 290 32.81 -2.10 -27.46
N THR A 291 32.94 -1.38 -28.57
CA THR A 291 34.07 -0.50 -28.87
C THR A 291 33.63 0.94 -28.83
N ARG A 292 34.40 1.78 -28.17
CA ARG A 292 34.14 3.22 -28.07
C ARG A 292 35.26 4.02 -28.72
N ILE A 293 34.88 4.86 -29.68
CA ILE A 293 35.69 5.88 -30.24
C ILE A 293 35.40 7.19 -29.50
N SER A 294 36.39 7.79 -28.89
CA SER A 294 36.26 9.05 -28.16
C SER A 294 37.17 10.11 -28.81
N LEU A 295 36.58 11.26 -29.12
CA LEU A 295 37.26 12.39 -29.68
C LEU A 295 37.24 13.55 -28.69
N SER A 296 38.30 14.33 -28.64
CA SER A 296 38.34 15.59 -27.92
C SER A 296 39.10 16.64 -28.73
N GLY A 297 38.56 17.85 -28.70
CA GLY A 297 39.20 19.01 -29.37
C GLY A 297 39.47 20.13 -28.38
N ASP A 298 40.43 20.96 -28.73
CA ASP A 298 40.81 22.15 -27.95
C ASP A 298 39.92 23.36 -28.25
N VAL A 299 38.60 23.10 -28.46
CA VAL A 299 37.59 24.15 -28.69
C VAL A 299 37.41 25.02 -27.45
N ARG A 300 37.35 26.33 -27.65
CA ARG A 300 37.03 27.30 -26.60
C ARG A 300 36.45 28.57 -27.23
N ASN A 301 35.24 28.92 -26.82
CA ASN A 301 34.39 29.89 -27.48
C ASN A 301 34.31 29.64 -29.00
N SER A 302 34.16 28.36 -29.31
CA SER A 302 34.16 27.83 -30.67
C SER A 302 33.50 26.44 -30.71
N TRP A 303 33.19 26.01 -31.89
CA TRP A 303 32.61 24.69 -32.14
C TRP A 303 33.16 24.07 -33.41
N ALA A 304 33.05 22.74 -33.49
CA ALA A 304 33.39 21.98 -34.69
C ALA A 304 32.39 20.80 -34.81
N TYR A 305 31.84 20.66 -35.99
CA TYR A 305 31.05 19.49 -36.36
C TYR A 305 31.95 18.41 -36.92
N LEU A 306 32.00 17.27 -36.23
CA LEU A 306 32.81 16.12 -36.59
C LEU A 306 31.96 15.17 -37.40
N ASP A 307 32.40 14.79 -38.56
CA ASP A 307 31.83 13.74 -39.38
C ASP A 307 32.73 12.49 -39.29
N LEU A 308 32.13 11.39 -38.80
CA LEU A 308 32.84 10.18 -38.47
C LEU A 308 32.27 9.03 -39.30
N GLY A 309 33.06 8.50 -40.24
CA GLY A 309 32.78 7.29 -40.96
C GLY A 309 33.60 6.13 -40.43
N LEU A 310 33.04 4.96 -40.31
CA LEU A 310 33.76 3.73 -40.00
C LEU A 310 33.52 2.69 -41.08
N LEU A 311 34.62 2.18 -41.66
CA LEU A 311 34.57 1.10 -42.60
C LEU A 311 35.11 -0.19 -41.96
N ASP A 312 34.50 -1.31 -42.31
CA ASP A 312 34.94 -2.64 -41.88
C ASP A 312 36.19 -3.11 -42.65
N PRO A 313 36.74 -4.32 -42.35
CA PRO A 313 37.90 -4.85 -43.05
C PRO A 313 37.70 -5.08 -44.55
N GLU A 314 36.46 -5.23 -44.98
CA GLU A 314 36.07 -5.40 -46.41
C GLU A 314 35.85 -4.06 -47.12
N GLY A 315 35.89 -2.94 -46.38
CA GLY A 315 35.69 -1.61 -46.89
C GLY A 315 34.23 -1.16 -46.94
N GLU A 316 33.31 -1.90 -46.33
CA GLU A 316 31.90 -1.56 -46.28
C GLU A 316 31.61 -0.63 -45.08
N PRO A 317 30.69 0.33 -45.23
CA PRO A 317 30.39 1.28 -44.16
C PRO A 317 29.64 0.64 -42.99
N VAL A 318 30.24 0.69 -41.79
CA VAL A 318 29.59 0.25 -40.52
C VAL A 318 28.65 1.32 -40.00
N PHE A 319 29.10 2.57 -40.00
CA PHE A 319 28.28 3.74 -39.65
C PHE A 319 28.87 5.05 -40.19
N GLU A 320 27.99 6.02 -40.33
CA GLU A 320 28.33 7.47 -40.43
C GLU A 320 27.65 8.20 -39.28
N ALA A 321 28.38 9.01 -38.56
CA ALA A 321 27.90 9.70 -37.38
C ALA A 321 28.42 11.11 -37.21
N GLY A 322 27.52 12.07 -37.31
CA GLY A 322 27.80 13.45 -36.95
C GLY A 322 27.87 13.67 -35.44
N ARG A 323 28.87 14.43 -34.97
CA ARG A 323 29.02 14.85 -33.59
C ARG A 323 29.51 16.27 -33.51
N THR A 324 28.99 17.07 -32.59
CA THR A 324 29.47 18.41 -32.34
C THR A 324 30.29 18.42 -31.05
N ILE A 325 31.46 19.06 -31.13
CA ILE A 325 32.25 19.48 -29.97
C ILE A 325 32.14 20.99 -29.90
N GLU A 326 31.83 21.53 -28.73
CA GLU A 326 31.66 22.95 -28.51
C GLU A 326 31.94 23.30 -27.05
N TYR A 327 32.56 24.40 -26.80
CA TYR A 327 32.79 24.82 -25.43
C TYR A 327 32.83 26.36 -25.37
N TYR A 328 31.91 26.89 -24.56
CA TYR A 328 31.76 28.34 -24.41
C TYR A 328 32.04 28.73 -22.97
N THR A 329 32.74 29.85 -22.80
CA THR A 329 32.99 30.46 -21.51
C THR A 329 32.75 31.95 -21.59
N GLY A 330 32.19 32.49 -20.54
CA GLY A 330 31.89 33.91 -20.51
C GLY A 330 31.63 34.45 -19.11
N ARG A 331 31.27 35.71 -19.06
CA ARG A 331 30.90 36.41 -17.85
C ARG A 331 29.74 37.35 -18.11
N ASP A 332 28.75 37.29 -17.23
CA ASP A 332 27.57 38.16 -17.23
C ASP A 332 27.32 38.77 -15.84
N SER A 333 26.13 39.34 -15.63
CA SER A 333 25.71 39.93 -14.35
C SER A 333 25.71 38.95 -13.19
N ASP A 334 25.51 37.67 -13.46
CA ASP A 334 25.38 36.61 -12.45
C ASP A 334 26.71 35.92 -12.16
N GLY A 335 27.77 36.24 -12.92
CA GLY A 335 29.13 35.72 -12.72
C GLY A 335 29.75 35.07 -13.94
N SER A 336 30.72 34.20 -13.70
CA SER A 336 31.40 33.44 -14.76
C SER A 336 30.62 32.14 -15.02
N TRP A 337 30.41 31.80 -16.28
CA TRP A 337 29.71 30.62 -16.72
C TRP A 337 30.49 29.83 -17.77
N SER A 338 30.17 28.53 -17.92
CA SER A 338 30.70 27.70 -18.99
C SER A 338 29.60 26.72 -19.46
N GLU A 339 29.60 26.45 -20.78
CA GLU A 339 28.61 25.61 -21.43
C GLU A 339 29.25 24.78 -22.54
N GLY A 340 28.67 23.61 -22.87
CA GLY A 340 29.10 22.70 -23.93
C GLY A 340 30.09 21.62 -23.47
N SER A 341 30.61 20.86 -24.42
CA SER A 341 31.55 19.75 -24.21
C SER A 341 32.62 19.72 -25.26
N GLN A 342 33.86 19.65 -24.81
CA GLN A 342 35.03 19.43 -25.68
C GLN A 342 35.19 17.96 -26.14
N PHE A 343 34.27 17.09 -25.74
CA PHE A 343 34.33 15.66 -25.97
C PHE A 343 33.14 15.16 -26.78
N ALA A 344 33.40 14.24 -27.69
CA ALA A 344 32.39 13.49 -28.41
C ALA A 344 32.74 11.98 -28.37
N SER A 345 31.75 11.11 -28.46
CA SER A 345 32.01 9.68 -28.54
C SER A 345 30.97 8.95 -29.37
N VAL A 346 31.39 7.86 -30.00
CA VAL A 346 30.53 6.88 -30.65
C VAL A 346 30.86 5.50 -30.07
N THR A 347 29.83 4.73 -29.78
CA THR A 347 29.99 3.36 -29.27
C THR A 347 29.26 2.41 -30.21
N PHE A 348 29.94 1.36 -30.67
CA PHE A 348 29.42 0.37 -31.58
C PHE A 348 29.92 -1.02 -31.19
N ARG A 349 29.43 -2.04 -31.88
CA ARG A 349 29.89 -3.42 -31.70
C ARG A 349 30.48 -3.89 -33.01
N PRO A 350 31.78 -4.25 -33.04
CA PRO A 350 32.39 -4.86 -34.22
C PRO A 350 31.73 -6.21 -34.58
N GLU A 351 31.39 -6.40 -35.82
CA GLU A 351 30.83 -7.69 -36.33
C GLU A 351 31.88 -8.67 -36.73
N HIS A 352 33.02 -8.18 -37.24
CA HIS A 352 34.11 -8.98 -37.72
C HIS A 352 35.43 -8.59 -37.05
N THR A 353 36.35 -9.53 -36.90
CA THR A 353 37.73 -9.26 -36.48
C THR A 353 38.54 -8.83 -37.70
N GLY A 354 39.29 -7.74 -37.57
CA GLY A 354 40.12 -7.22 -38.65
C GLY A 354 40.48 -5.74 -38.50
N ASP A 355 41.03 -5.21 -39.56
CA ASP A 355 41.48 -3.81 -39.61
C ASP A 355 40.35 -2.90 -40.07
N TYR A 356 39.78 -2.15 -39.13
CA TYR A 356 38.76 -1.14 -39.39
C TYR A 356 39.38 0.21 -39.72
N THR A 357 38.78 0.97 -40.64
CA THR A 357 39.23 2.28 -41.03
C THR A 357 38.25 3.38 -40.52
N LEU A 358 38.73 4.18 -39.59
CA LEU A 358 37.97 5.37 -39.09
C LEU A 358 38.35 6.56 -39.97
N VAL A 359 37.36 7.14 -40.63
CA VAL A 359 37.44 8.41 -41.36
C VAL A 359 36.97 9.51 -40.45
N VAL A 360 37.79 10.56 -40.28
CA VAL A 360 37.44 11.75 -39.48
C VAL A 360 37.51 12.96 -40.36
N ASP A 361 36.41 13.68 -40.47
CA ASP A 361 36.33 14.98 -41.16
C ASP A 361 35.66 16.02 -40.28
N VAL A 362 35.89 17.31 -40.64
CA VAL A 362 35.28 18.47 -39.97
C VAL A 362 34.74 19.40 -41.04
N PRO A 363 33.57 19.08 -41.62
CA PRO A 363 32.99 19.86 -42.71
C PRO A 363 32.54 21.25 -42.28
N ASP A 364 32.19 21.44 -41.01
CA ASP A 364 31.76 22.74 -40.51
C ASP A 364 32.32 23.06 -39.12
N GLN A 365 32.65 24.31 -38.90
CA GLN A 365 33.28 24.82 -37.69
C GLN A 365 33.15 26.32 -37.58
N GLY A 366 33.12 26.86 -36.35
CA GLY A 366 32.96 28.30 -36.15
C GLY A 366 33.48 28.82 -34.83
N LEU A 367 33.63 30.14 -34.78
CA LEU A 367 33.99 30.91 -33.59
C LEU A 367 32.70 31.51 -33.01
N TRP A 368 32.58 31.43 -31.67
CA TRP A 368 31.52 32.10 -30.97
C TRP A 368 32.03 33.44 -30.40
N ASN A 369 31.78 34.50 -31.15
CA ASN A 369 32.19 35.84 -30.81
C ASN A 369 31.00 36.62 -30.24
N HIS A 370 30.74 36.45 -28.95
CA HIS A 370 29.66 37.13 -28.24
C HIS A 370 30.22 38.14 -27.24
N VAL A 371 29.45 39.20 -26.93
CA VAL A 371 29.88 40.28 -26.02
C VAL A 371 30.22 39.78 -24.61
N THR A 372 29.62 38.67 -24.17
CA THR A 372 29.90 38.05 -22.87
C THR A 372 31.02 37.01 -22.88
N ALA A 373 31.59 36.70 -24.07
CA ALA A 373 32.65 35.70 -24.19
C ALA A 373 33.97 36.21 -23.52
N ASP A 374 34.62 35.31 -22.77
CA ASP A 374 35.88 35.65 -22.11
C ASP A 374 37.01 35.94 -23.13
N ARG A 375 37.38 34.93 -23.90
CA ARG A 375 38.44 35.00 -24.89
C ARG A 375 38.07 34.17 -26.11
N VAL A 376 38.03 34.78 -27.26
CA VAL A 376 37.78 34.12 -28.53
C VAL A 376 39.13 33.84 -29.20
N PRO A 377 39.41 32.55 -29.57
CA PRO A 377 40.66 32.18 -30.25
C PRO A 377 40.66 32.64 -31.70
N ASN A 378 41.82 32.61 -32.37
CA ASN A 378 41.91 32.94 -33.79
C ASN A 378 41.42 31.83 -34.72
N ARG A 379 41.20 30.62 -34.18
CA ARG A 379 40.73 29.44 -34.92
C ARG A 379 39.80 28.63 -34.04
N PRO A 380 38.81 27.90 -34.62
CA PRO A 380 37.88 27.08 -33.84
C PRO A 380 38.58 26.01 -33.02
N PHE A 381 39.56 25.32 -33.55
CA PHE A 381 40.45 24.40 -32.85
C PHE A 381 41.79 24.26 -33.58
N TYR A 382 42.75 23.66 -32.93
CA TYR A 382 44.07 23.34 -33.49
C TYR A 382 44.30 21.87 -33.69
N LYS A 383 43.90 21.04 -32.70
CA LYS A 383 44.11 19.62 -32.68
C LYS A 383 42.88 18.86 -32.22
N LEU A 384 42.67 17.72 -32.82
CA LEU A 384 41.74 16.69 -32.31
C LEU A 384 42.56 15.53 -31.74
N LYS A 385 42.09 14.95 -30.66
CA LYS A 385 42.65 13.77 -30.03
C LYS A 385 41.65 12.63 -30.16
N VAL A 386 42.09 11.49 -30.69
CA VAL A 386 41.29 10.29 -30.85
C VAL A 386 41.80 9.22 -29.90
N ASN A 387 40.86 8.58 -29.17
CA ASN A 387 41.12 7.44 -28.34
C ASN A 387 40.10 6.36 -28.70
N VAL A 388 40.58 5.12 -28.89
CA VAL A 388 39.72 3.96 -29.15
C VAL A 388 39.95 2.89 -28.10
N ARG A 389 38.86 2.41 -27.53
CA ARG A 389 38.88 1.32 -26.57
C ARG A 389 37.89 0.25 -26.98
N SER A 390 38.33 -1.00 -27.02
CA SER A 390 37.55 -2.20 -27.34
C SER A 390 37.35 -3.08 -26.11
N GLY A 391 36.41 -3.99 -26.16
CA GLY A 391 36.17 -4.91 -25.04
C GLY A 391 35.46 -4.25 -23.83
N LEU A 392 34.63 -3.27 -24.10
CA LEU A 392 33.84 -2.60 -23.03
C LEU A 392 32.68 -3.47 -22.60
N PRO A 393 32.61 -3.93 -21.35
CA PRO A 393 31.44 -4.65 -20.87
C PRO A 393 30.27 -3.70 -20.70
N SER A 394 29.07 -4.16 -21.05
CA SER A 394 27.83 -3.41 -20.85
C SER A 394 27.18 -3.79 -19.52
N GLY A 395 27.08 -2.82 -18.60
CA GLY A 395 26.32 -2.96 -17.35
C GLY A 395 24.81 -2.72 -17.50
N LEU A 396 24.33 -2.44 -18.70
CA LEU A 396 22.95 -2.02 -18.95
C LEU A 396 21.93 -3.08 -18.56
N TRP A 397 22.21 -4.35 -18.82
CA TRP A 397 21.37 -5.46 -18.39
C TRP A 397 21.29 -5.62 -16.88
N ALA A 398 22.38 -5.36 -16.17
CA ALA A 398 22.39 -5.37 -14.72
C ALA A 398 21.53 -4.23 -14.15
N PHE A 399 21.58 -3.05 -14.75
CA PHE A 399 20.68 -1.95 -14.40
C PHE A 399 19.22 -2.28 -14.69
N ALA A 400 18.92 -2.88 -15.83
CA ALA A 400 17.54 -3.29 -16.16
C ALA A 400 17.00 -4.31 -15.14
N LEU A 401 17.79 -5.33 -14.80
CA LEU A 401 17.43 -6.31 -13.77
C LEU A 401 17.30 -5.67 -12.39
N ALA A 402 18.16 -4.73 -12.01
CA ALA A 402 18.04 -3.98 -10.77
C ALA A 402 16.71 -3.20 -10.74
N GLY A 403 16.29 -2.62 -11.85
CA GLY A 403 15.00 -1.97 -12.01
C GLY A 403 13.83 -2.93 -11.78
N VAL A 404 13.85 -4.11 -12.38
CA VAL A 404 12.80 -5.13 -12.20
C VAL A 404 12.68 -5.58 -10.74
N PHE A 405 13.81 -5.94 -10.12
CA PHE A 405 13.81 -6.37 -8.71
C PHE A 405 13.45 -5.22 -7.76
N GLY A 406 13.91 -4.00 -8.06
CA GLY A 406 13.56 -2.79 -7.31
C GLY A 406 12.06 -2.50 -7.36
N LEU A 407 11.43 -2.58 -8.52
CA LEU A 407 9.98 -2.45 -8.68
C LEU A 407 9.21 -3.54 -7.93
N LEU A 408 9.69 -4.79 -7.99
CA LEU A 408 9.09 -5.88 -7.24
C LEU A 408 9.14 -5.64 -5.72
N PHE A 409 10.29 -5.16 -5.21
CA PHE A 409 10.44 -4.78 -3.80
C PHE A 409 9.48 -3.64 -3.42
N LEU A 410 9.45 -2.58 -4.21
CA LEU A 410 8.56 -1.42 -4.00
C LEU A 410 7.09 -1.82 -4.04
N PHE A 411 6.71 -2.70 -4.97
CA PHE A 411 5.35 -3.22 -5.05
C PHE A 411 4.93 -3.95 -3.78
N GLN A 412 5.79 -4.85 -3.26
CA GLN A 412 5.50 -5.56 -2.02
C GLN A 412 5.42 -4.61 -0.81
N PHE A 413 6.28 -3.61 -0.75
CA PHE A 413 6.24 -2.58 0.28
C PHE A 413 4.97 -1.73 0.18
N ALA A 414 4.63 -1.28 -1.02
CA ALA A 414 3.45 -0.45 -1.27
C ALA A 414 2.14 -1.16 -0.91
N ARG A 415 2.01 -2.47 -1.19
CA ARG A 415 0.82 -3.25 -0.82
C ARG A 415 0.48 -3.13 0.67
N LYS A 416 1.47 -3.31 1.55
CA LYS A 416 1.26 -3.19 3.00
C LYS A 416 0.91 -1.75 3.39
N HIS A 417 1.60 -0.78 2.81
CA HIS A 417 1.38 0.64 3.11
C HIS A 417 0.00 1.12 2.63
N LEU A 418 -0.41 0.73 1.43
CA LEU A 418 -1.74 1.05 0.89
C LEU A 418 -2.87 0.40 1.70
N HIS A 419 -2.68 -0.86 2.14
CA HIS A 419 -3.63 -1.50 3.03
C HIS A 419 -3.76 -0.73 4.37
N GLN A 420 -2.64 -0.33 4.97
CA GLN A 420 -2.67 0.44 6.21
C GLN A 420 -3.36 1.82 6.02
N ARG A 421 -3.10 2.50 4.90
CA ARG A 421 -3.83 3.72 4.55
C ARG A 421 -5.33 3.46 4.37
N ALA A 422 -5.71 2.38 3.70
CA ALA A 422 -7.10 2.02 3.49
C ALA A 422 -7.85 1.74 4.80
N ARG A 423 -7.19 1.16 5.81
CA ARG A 423 -7.76 0.96 7.15
C ARG A 423 -8.14 2.29 7.85
N TRP A 424 -7.34 3.34 7.63
CA TRP A 424 -7.55 4.66 8.24
C TRP A 424 -8.38 5.60 7.36
N SER A 425 -8.74 5.21 6.14
CA SER A 425 -9.48 6.08 5.21
C SER A 425 -10.92 6.41 5.64
N GLY A 426 -11.46 5.67 6.61
CA GLY A 426 -12.80 5.90 7.15
C GLY A 426 -12.83 6.79 8.39
N THR A 427 -11.68 7.29 8.85
CA THR A 427 -11.67 8.22 10.00
C THR A 427 -12.41 9.51 9.66
N ASP A 428 -13.18 10.03 10.60
CA ASP A 428 -13.85 11.32 10.50
C ASP A 428 -12.96 12.48 11.00
N TRP A 429 -11.77 12.15 11.51
CA TRP A 429 -10.79 13.17 11.88
C TRP A 429 -10.19 13.81 10.63
N VAL A 430 -10.43 15.09 10.46
CA VAL A 430 -9.81 15.92 9.42
C VAL A 430 -8.64 16.65 10.07
N ASP A 431 -7.40 16.34 9.63
CA ASP A 431 -6.26 17.18 9.99
C ASP A 431 -6.47 18.52 9.27
N GLU A 432 -6.63 19.62 10.02
CA GLU A 432 -6.62 20.98 9.46
C GLU A 432 -5.16 21.25 9.03
N ASP A 433 -4.89 21.16 7.71
CA ASP A 433 -3.61 21.56 7.10
C ASP A 433 -3.45 23.09 7.09
#